data_62c0236bffd5ea8f151b0342922064ad
#
_entry.id   62c0236bffd5ea8f151b0342922064ad
#
_cell.length_a   1.000
_cell.length_b   1.000
_cell.length_c   1.000
_cell.angle_alpha   90.00
_cell.angle_beta   90.00
_cell.angle_gamma   90.00
#
_symmetry.space_group_name_H-M   'P 1'
#
loop_
_entity.id
_entity.type
_entity.pdbx_description
1 polymer ?
#
loop_
_entity_poly.entity_id
_entity_poly.type
_entity_poly.pdbx_seq_one_letter_code
_entity_poly.pdbx_strand_id
1 'polypeptide(L)'
;MLVGNTAQFRLYDTYVIQNYHQTIENMILRAAQTLYPYVAKQDHIVVLAGKGNNGADGLALACLLKKTQKDVTVFLMHEKSKLSSGAVFYLEKALALAVPIYYLDEMKQSFSQEMFEETLSKAGVIVDAIFGTGLKGAPNDIEKTVIAYVNTLKDIPILAVDVPSGLNADNGIIYKEAIKAHLTVTFVAMKLGFLNPEAKAYTGEVHVEDLEYPQELLKTVGFTKILDPYDIE
;
A
#
# COMPACT_ATOMS: atom_id res chain seq x y z
N MET A 1 -1.27 7.87 20.81
CA MET A 1 -1.08 7.18 19.51
C MET A 1 -0.49 5.80 19.75
N LEU A 2 -0.92 4.76 19.00
CA LEU A 2 -0.35 3.41 19.08
C LEU A 2 0.74 3.21 18.03
N VAL A 3 1.81 2.49 18.38
CA VAL A 3 2.95 2.19 17.52
C VAL A 3 3.31 0.71 17.63
N GLY A 4 3.65 0.09 16.51
CA GLY A 4 4.04 -1.31 16.46
C GLY A 4 5.14 -1.63 15.46
N ASN A 5 5.80 -2.75 15.68
CA ASN A 5 6.76 -3.35 14.75
C ASN A 5 6.08 -4.41 13.86
N THR A 6 6.76 -4.85 12.82
CA THR A 6 6.21 -5.81 11.84
C THR A 6 5.80 -7.15 12.47
N ALA A 7 6.45 -7.59 13.55
CA ALA A 7 6.08 -8.83 14.24
C ALA A 7 4.72 -8.67 14.95
N GLN A 8 4.46 -7.51 15.55
CA GLN A 8 3.19 -7.20 16.20
C GLN A 8 2.04 -7.12 15.17
N PHE A 9 2.25 -6.51 14.01
CA PHE A 9 1.23 -6.49 12.95
C PHE A 9 0.91 -7.90 12.43
N ARG A 10 1.91 -8.77 12.24
CA ARG A 10 1.66 -10.17 11.87
C ARG A 10 0.90 -10.95 12.94
N LEU A 11 1.22 -10.68 14.21
CA LEU A 11 0.49 -11.28 15.33
C LEU A 11 -0.96 -10.80 15.34
N TYR A 12 -1.19 -9.50 15.10
CA TYR A 12 -2.52 -8.92 14.96
C TYR A 12 -3.33 -9.61 13.87
N ASP A 13 -2.78 -9.73 12.65
CA ASP A 13 -3.45 -10.41 11.53
C ASP A 13 -3.80 -11.86 11.88
N THR A 14 -2.87 -12.57 12.53
CA THR A 14 -3.10 -13.94 12.98
C THR A 14 -4.26 -14.03 13.96
N TYR A 15 -4.33 -13.13 14.95
CA TYR A 15 -5.43 -13.09 15.91
C TYR A 15 -6.76 -12.76 15.25
N VAL A 16 -6.78 -11.82 14.30
CA VAL A 16 -8.00 -11.46 13.53
C VAL A 16 -8.53 -12.68 12.79
N ILE A 17 -7.67 -13.42 12.11
CA ILE A 17 -8.07 -14.62 11.35
C ILE A 17 -8.58 -15.70 12.29
N GLN A 18 -7.86 -16.00 13.38
CA GLN A 18 -8.17 -17.12 14.26
C GLN A 18 -9.37 -16.88 15.15
N ASN A 19 -9.53 -15.67 15.70
CA ASN A 19 -10.52 -15.39 16.75
C ASN A 19 -11.77 -14.68 16.23
N TYR A 20 -11.68 -14.00 15.08
CA TYR A 20 -12.81 -13.28 14.48
C TYR A 20 -13.26 -13.89 13.15
N HIS A 21 -12.75 -15.09 12.82
CA HIS A 21 -13.13 -15.86 11.63
C HIS A 21 -13.04 -15.04 10.34
N GLN A 22 -12.07 -14.11 10.28
CA GLN A 22 -11.85 -13.31 9.09
C GLN A 22 -10.98 -14.07 8.09
N THR A 23 -11.24 -13.86 6.82
CA THR A 23 -10.36 -14.31 5.74
C THR A 23 -9.39 -13.19 5.36
N ILE A 24 -8.28 -13.57 4.73
CA ILE A 24 -7.32 -12.60 4.20
C ILE A 24 -8.02 -11.68 3.19
N GLU A 25 -8.90 -12.20 2.36
CA GLU A 25 -9.66 -11.45 1.36
C GLU A 25 -10.57 -10.39 2.00
N ASN A 26 -11.19 -10.71 3.15
CA ASN A 26 -12.02 -9.75 3.88
C ASN A 26 -11.17 -8.64 4.51
N MET A 27 -10.01 -8.97 5.05
CA MET A 27 -9.07 -7.98 5.62
C MET A 27 -8.58 -7.02 4.52
N ILE A 28 -8.20 -7.55 3.36
CA ILE A 28 -7.82 -6.77 2.18
C ILE A 28 -8.98 -5.86 1.73
N LEU A 29 -10.22 -6.38 1.71
CA LEU A 29 -11.39 -5.57 1.35
C LEU A 29 -11.58 -4.39 2.31
N ARG A 30 -11.43 -4.61 3.60
CA ARG A 30 -11.52 -3.53 4.62
C ARG A 30 -10.45 -2.47 4.40
N ALA A 31 -9.19 -2.89 4.19
CA ALA A 31 -8.11 -1.96 3.86
C ALA A 31 -8.44 -1.12 2.60
N ALA A 32 -8.92 -1.76 1.54
CA ALA A 32 -9.32 -1.07 0.32
C ALA A 32 -10.51 -0.11 0.52
N GLN A 33 -11.50 -0.48 1.35
CA GLN A 33 -12.62 0.39 1.70
C GLN A 33 -12.16 1.63 2.47
N THR A 34 -11.20 1.46 3.37
CA THR A 34 -10.57 2.54 4.14
C THR A 34 -9.76 3.47 3.23
N LEU A 35 -9.07 2.94 2.23
CA LEU A 35 -8.31 3.74 1.25
C LEU A 35 -9.20 4.51 0.26
N TYR A 36 -10.38 3.99 -0.05
CA TYR A 36 -11.25 4.52 -1.10
C TYR A 36 -11.56 6.02 -0.96
N PRO A 37 -11.94 6.58 0.21
CA PRO A 37 -12.24 8.00 0.35
C PRO A 37 -11.08 8.94 0.01
N TYR A 38 -9.85 8.48 0.16
CA TYR A 38 -8.64 9.26 -0.10
C TYR A 38 -8.39 9.51 -1.58
N VAL A 39 -8.87 8.63 -2.45
CA VAL A 39 -8.60 8.68 -3.90
C VAL A 39 -9.87 8.85 -4.75
N ALA A 40 -11.06 8.62 -4.20
CA ALA A 40 -12.31 8.60 -4.94
C ALA A 40 -12.71 9.93 -5.60
N LYS A 41 -12.12 11.05 -5.17
CA LYS A 41 -12.36 12.37 -5.76
C LYS A 41 -11.47 12.66 -6.97
N GLN A 42 -10.45 11.84 -7.20
CA GLN A 42 -9.54 12.00 -8.33
C GLN A 42 -10.14 11.41 -9.61
N ASP A 43 -9.81 12.00 -10.74
CA ASP A 43 -10.38 11.60 -12.02
C ASP A 43 -9.63 10.41 -12.66
N HIS A 44 -8.33 10.36 -12.49
CA HIS A 44 -7.47 9.33 -13.08
C HIS A 44 -6.55 8.72 -12.02
N ILE A 45 -6.86 7.50 -11.58
CA ILE A 45 -6.14 6.83 -10.49
C ILE A 45 -5.21 5.77 -11.07
N VAL A 46 -3.93 5.84 -10.75
CA VAL A 46 -2.95 4.82 -11.13
C VAL A 46 -2.50 4.06 -9.89
N VAL A 47 -2.65 2.74 -9.91
CA VAL A 47 -2.25 1.84 -8.83
C VAL A 47 -1.00 1.07 -9.24
N LEU A 48 0.05 1.18 -8.45
CA LEU A 48 1.27 0.38 -8.58
C LEU A 48 1.19 -0.77 -7.59
N ALA A 49 0.91 -1.99 -8.06
CA ALA A 49 0.63 -3.13 -7.21
C ALA A 49 1.79 -4.13 -7.18
N GLY A 50 2.24 -4.50 -5.98
CA GLY A 50 3.24 -5.54 -5.76
C GLY A 50 2.62 -6.93 -5.67
N LYS A 51 3.45 -7.92 -5.33
CA LYS A 51 3.05 -9.34 -5.27
C LYS A 51 2.38 -9.78 -3.97
N GLY A 52 2.54 -9.02 -2.89
CA GLY A 52 2.07 -9.35 -1.54
C GLY A 52 0.68 -8.81 -1.22
N ASN A 53 0.35 -8.81 0.07
CA ASN A 53 -0.95 -8.31 0.55
C ASN A 53 -1.12 -6.81 0.29
N ASN A 54 -0.04 -6.01 0.36
CA ASN A 54 -0.12 -4.58 0.00
C ASN A 54 -0.57 -4.40 -1.46
N GLY A 55 -0.03 -5.21 -2.40
CA GLY A 55 -0.51 -5.23 -3.79
C GLY A 55 -1.96 -5.69 -3.91
N ALA A 56 -2.38 -6.63 -3.05
CA ALA A 56 -3.77 -7.07 -2.98
C ALA A 56 -4.71 -5.96 -2.50
N ASP A 57 -4.29 -5.12 -1.54
CA ASP A 57 -5.04 -3.93 -1.09
C ASP A 57 -5.23 -2.96 -2.25
N GLY A 58 -4.18 -2.70 -3.03
CA GLY A 58 -4.24 -1.88 -4.25
C GLY A 58 -5.16 -2.46 -5.32
N LEU A 59 -5.11 -3.77 -5.57
CA LEU A 59 -6.01 -4.45 -6.52
C LEU A 59 -7.48 -4.42 -6.05
N ALA A 60 -7.73 -4.61 -4.75
CA ALA A 60 -9.07 -4.50 -4.17
C ALA A 60 -9.60 -3.07 -4.27
N LEU A 61 -8.75 -2.06 -4.03
CA LEU A 61 -9.10 -0.65 -4.24
C LEU A 61 -9.47 -0.38 -5.70
N ALA A 62 -8.70 -0.91 -6.65
CA ALA A 62 -9.02 -0.78 -8.07
C ALA A 62 -10.38 -1.41 -8.43
N CYS A 63 -10.74 -2.54 -7.80
CA CYS A 63 -12.08 -3.13 -7.96
C CYS A 63 -13.19 -2.21 -7.44
N LEU A 64 -13.01 -1.56 -6.29
CA LEU A 64 -13.99 -0.61 -5.73
C LEU A 64 -14.13 0.62 -6.62
N LEU A 65 -13.03 1.20 -7.06
CA LEU A 65 -13.00 2.34 -7.97
C LEU A 65 -13.73 2.02 -9.29
N LYS A 66 -13.45 0.88 -9.88
CA LYS A 66 -14.11 0.47 -11.13
C LYS A 66 -15.62 0.27 -10.97
N LYS A 67 -16.07 -0.32 -9.86
CA LYS A 67 -17.49 -0.49 -9.54
C LYS A 67 -18.22 0.85 -9.39
N THR A 68 -17.53 1.89 -8.96
CA THR A 68 -18.05 3.26 -8.84
C THR A 68 -17.76 4.12 -10.08
N GLN A 69 -17.42 3.47 -11.19
CA GLN A 69 -17.20 4.10 -12.51
C GLN A 69 -16.03 5.11 -12.51
N LYS A 70 -15.05 4.92 -11.64
CA LYS A 70 -13.82 5.71 -11.66
C LYS A 70 -12.86 5.20 -12.71
N ASP A 71 -12.10 6.12 -13.29
CA ASP A 71 -11.00 5.78 -14.19
C ASP A 71 -9.81 5.32 -13.36
N VAL A 72 -9.47 4.03 -13.50
CA VAL A 72 -8.38 3.40 -12.76
C VAL A 72 -7.57 2.49 -13.65
N THR A 73 -6.25 2.59 -13.57
CA THR A 73 -5.28 1.74 -14.25
C THR A 73 -4.37 1.09 -13.22
N VAL A 74 -4.04 -0.18 -13.39
CA VAL A 74 -3.13 -0.92 -12.50
C VAL A 74 -1.87 -1.33 -13.26
N PHE A 75 -0.71 -1.02 -12.68
CA PHE A 75 0.58 -1.59 -13.07
C PHE A 75 1.00 -2.61 -12.02
N LEU A 76 1.09 -3.88 -12.44
CA LEU A 76 1.45 -5.00 -11.59
C LEU A 76 2.93 -5.31 -11.75
N MET A 77 3.69 -5.25 -10.65
CA MET A 77 5.15 -5.40 -10.64
C MET A 77 5.62 -6.81 -11.01
N HIS A 78 4.76 -7.81 -10.88
CA HIS A 78 5.11 -9.23 -11.05
C HIS A 78 4.05 -9.99 -11.82
N GLU A 79 4.47 -11.05 -12.51
CA GLU A 79 3.56 -12.02 -13.14
C GLU A 79 2.66 -12.74 -12.11
N LYS A 80 1.49 -13.22 -12.58
CA LYS A 80 0.48 -13.88 -11.73
C LYS A 80 1.03 -15.01 -10.88
N SER A 81 1.98 -15.77 -11.40
CA SER A 81 2.60 -16.95 -10.72
C SER A 81 3.36 -16.58 -9.43
N LYS A 82 3.79 -15.33 -9.29
CA LYS A 82 4.54 -14.82 -8.13
C LYS A 82 3.65 -14.17 -7.08
N LEU A 83 2.36 -14.01 -7.33
CA LEU A 83 1.44 -13.29 -6.45
C LEU A 83 1.02 -14.12 -5.24
N SER A 84 0.76 -13.46 -4.12
CA SER A 84 0.09 -14.06 -2.97
C SER A 84 -1.35 -14.48 -3.31
N SER A 85 -1.93 -15.40 -2.53
CA SER A 85 -3.32 -15.85 -2.74
C SER A 85 -4.31 -14.69 -2.74
N GLY A 86 -4.17 -13.72 -1.82
CA GLY A 86 -5.00 -12.52 -1.78
C GLY A 86 -4.85 -11.66 -3.02
N ALA A 87 -3.61 -11.49 -3.53
CA ALA A 87 -3.35 -10.73 -4.74
C ALA A 87 -3.92 -11.44 -5.99
N VAL A 88 -3.81 -12.76 -6.09
CA VAL A 88 -4.45 -13.55 -7.16
C VAL A 88 -5.97 -13.38 -7.14
N PHE A 89 -6.58 -13.49 -5.95
CA PHE A 89 -8.03 -13.36 -5.79
C PHE A 89 -8.54 -11.97 -6.27
N TYR A 90 -7.88 -10.89 -5.89
CA TYR A 90 -8.29 -9.55 -6.31
C TYR A 90 -7.87 -9.21 -7.75
N LEU A 91 -6.79 -9.80 -8.26
CA LEU A 91 -6.44 -9.72 -9.68
C LEU A 91 -7.56 -10.32 -10.56
N GLU A 92 -8.04 -11.51 -10.22
CA GLU A 92 -9.13 -12.16 -10.97
C GLU A 92 -10.43 -11.33 -10.94
N LYS A 93 -10.76 -10.74 -9.79
CA LYS A 93 -11.89 -9.81 -9.67
C LYS A 93 -11.70 -8.54 -10.50
N ALA A 94 -10.51 -7.95 -10.50
CA ALA A 94 -10.21 -6.75 -11.26
C ALA A 94 -10.30 -7.02 -12.78
N LEU A 95 -9.79 -8.16 -13.24
CA LEU A 95 -9.92 -8.60 -14.64
C LEU A 95 -11.39 -8.82 -15.03
N ALA A 96 -12.19 -9.46 -14.15
CA ALA A 96 -13.62 -9.65 -14.39
C ALA A 96 -14.41 -8.34 -14.46
N LEU A 97 -13.93 -7.28 -13.81
CA LEU A 97 -14.48 -5.93 -13.86
C LEU A 97 -13.92 -5.10 -15.04
N ALA A 98 -13.10 -5.70 -15.89
CA ALA A 98 -12.39 -5.01 -16.97
C ALA A 98 -11.58 -3.79 -16.49
N VAL A 99 -10.87 -3.91 -15.38
CA VAL A 99 -9.86 -2.94 -14.98
C VAL A 99 -8.67 -3.08 -15.92
N PRO A 100 -8.14 -2.01 -16.51
CA PRO A 100 -6.91 -2.04 -17.29
C PRO A 100 -5.73 -2.45 -16.38
N ILE A 101 -5.08 -3.57 -16.68
CA ILE A 101 -3.96 -4.10 -15.90
C ILE A 101 -2.79 -4.40 -16.83
N TYR A 102 -1.63 -3.83 -16.51
CA TYR A 102 -0.38 -4.00 -17.24
C TYR A 102 0.69 -4.62 -16.34
N TYR A 103 1.39 -5.63 -16.86
CA TYR A 103 2.46 -6.33 -16.13
C TYR A 103 3.82 -5.72 -16.49
N LEU A 104 4.54 -5.24 -15.49
CA LEU A 104 5.87 -4.63 -15.71
C LEU A 104 6.99 -5.68 -15.82
N ASP A 105 6.82 -6.86 -15.22
CA ASP A 105 7.78 -7.98 -15.31
C ASP A 105 7.86 -8.57 -16.75
N GLU A 106 6.81 -8.36 -17.55
CA GLU A 106 6.69 -8.82 -18.94
C GLU A 106 7.07 -7.75 -19.97
N MET A 107 7.82 -6.72 -19.60
CA MET A 107 8.13 -5.54 -20.44
C MET A 107 8.68 -5.87 -21.85
N LYS A 108 8.79 -7.13 -22.23
CA LYS A 108 9.30 -7.55 -23.55
C LYS A 108 8.25 -7.66 -24.64
N GLN A 109 6.91 -7.61 -24.37
CA GLN A 109 5.93 -7.93 -25.41
C GLN A 109 4.65 -7.10 -25.49
N SER A 110 4.17 -6.39 -24.47
CA SER A 110 2.87 -5.70 -24.54
C SER A 110 2.82 -4.27 -24.02
N PHE A 111 3.95 -3.72 -23.55
CA PHE A 111 3.98 -2.46 -22.84
C PHE A 111 5.23 -1.67 -23.21
N SER A 112 5.07 -0.45 -23.73
CA SER A 112 6.20 0.45 -23.94
C SER A 112 6.44 1.30 -22.71
N GLN A 113 7.71 1.62 -22.43
CA GLN A 113 8.09 2.59 -21.39
C GLN A 113 7.34 3.91 -21.57
N GLU A 114 7.16 4.36 -22.81
CA GLU A 114 6.40 5.57 -23.15
C GLU A 114 4.97 5.52 -22.62
N MET A 115 4.26 4.40 -22.81
CA MET A 115 2.87 4.27 -22.32
C MET A 115 2.81 4.32 -20.79
N PHE A 116 3.77 3.72 -20.09
CA PHE A 116 3.88 3.81 -18.63
C PHE A 116 4.07 5.25 -18.19
N GLU A 117 5.05 5.92 -18.76
CA GLU A 117 5.38 7.30 -18.43
C GLU A 117 4.22 8.25 -18.77
N GLU A 118 3.58 8.05 -19.92
CA GLU A 118 2.40 8.82 -20.34
C GLU A 118 1.22 8.61 -19.38
N THR A 119 0.94 7.36 -18.99
CA THR A 119 -0.16 7.05 -18.07
C THR A 119 0.08 7.67 -16.69
N LEU A 120 1.29 7.54 -16.14
CA LEU A 120 1.60 8.13 -14.85
C LEU A 120 1.60 9.66 -14.90
N SER A 121 2.09 10.26 -15.97
CA SER A 121 2.13 11.74 -16.10
C SER A 121 0.75 12.40 -16.15
N LYS A 122 -0.29 11.64 -16.50
CA LYS A 122 -1.69 12.09 -16.55
C LYS A 122 -2.49 11.72 -15.31
N ALA A 123 -1.88 11.03 -14.33
CA ALA A 123 -2.59 10.58 -13.14
C ALA A 123 -3.02 11.76 -12.26
N GLY A 124 -4.25 11.71 -11.77
CA GLY A 124 -4.71 12.60 -10.70
C GLY A 124 -4.15 12.18 -9.33
N VAL A 125 -3.83 10.90 -9.16
CA VAL A 125 -3.11 10.35 -8.02
C VAL A 125 -2.43 9.03 -8.38
N ILE A 126 -1.24 8.81 -7.84
CA ILE A 126 -0.55 7.51 -7.88
C ILE A 126 -0.70 6.85 -6.52
N VAL A 127 -1.20 5.61 -6.50
CA VAL A 127 -1.32 4.77 -5.31
C VAL A 127 -0.15 3.79 -5.30
N ASP A 128 0.76 3.97 -4.36
CA ASP A 128 1.87 3.07 -4.10
C ASP A 128 1.39 1.91 -3.21
N ALA A 129 1.19 0.77 -3.81
CA ALA A 129 0.84 -0.50 -3.19
C ALA A 129 1.87 -1.60 -3.54
N ILE A 130 3.13 -1.25 -3.77
CA ILE A 130 4.16 -2.21 -4.17
C ILE A 130 4.60 -3.04 -2.94
N PHE A 131 5.01 -2.37 -1.86
CA PHE A 131 5.46 -3.02 -0.63
C PHE A 131 4.79 -2.40 0.60
N GLY A 132 4.42 -3.24 1.57
CA GLY A 132 4.03 -2.83 2.92
C GLY A 132 5.07 -3.33 3.93
N THR A 133 4.61 -3.74 5.12
CA THR A 133 5.46 -4.27 6.22
C THR A 133 6.25 -5.53 5.85
N GLY A 134 5.96 -6.18 4.72
CA GLY A 134 6.60 -7.42 4.29
C GLY A 134 7.93 -7.26 3.57
N LEU A 135 8.40 -6.03 3.32
CA LEU A 135 9.65 -5.78 2.58
C LEU A 135 10.87 -6.34 3.33
N LYS A 136 11.60 -7.23 2.68
CA LYS A 136 12.86 -7.80 3.18
C LYS A 136 13.98 -7.47 2.19
N GLY A 137 14.80 -6.47 2.51
CA GLY A 137 15.91 -6.05 1.67
C GLY A 137 15.52 -5.05 0.57
N ALA A 138 16.42 -4.85 -0.38
CA ALA A 138 16.24 -3.84 -1.42
C ALA A 138 15.21 -4.29 -2.48
N PRO A 139 14.41 -3.36 -3.04
CA PRO A 139 13.63 -3.59 -4.25
C PRO A 139 14.49 -4.15 -5.39
N ASN A 140 13.91 -4.94 -6.30
CA ASN A 140 14.59 -5.39 -7.51
C ASN A 140 14.78 -4.24 -8.51
N ASP A 141 15.42 -4.49 -9.64
CA ASP A 141 15.80 -3.41 -10.57
C ASP A 141 14.57 -2.76 -11.24
N ILE A 142 13.51 -3.52 -11.53
CA ILE A 142 12.26 -2.99 -12.08
C ILE A 142 11.58 -2.10 -11.04
N GLU A 143 11.43 -2.60 -9.82
CA GLU A 143 10.81 -1.86 -8.71
C GLU A 143 11.58 -0.58 -8.40
N LYS A 144 12.93 -0.62 -8.39
CA LYS A 144 13.77 0.58 -8.22
C LYS A 144 13.56 1.59 -9.35
N THR A 145 13.51 1.12 -10.60
CA THR A 145 13.29 2.00 -11.75
C THR A 145 11.94 2.69 -11.67
N VAL A 146 10.88 1.94 -11.30
CA VAL A 146 9.53 2.49 -11.09
C VAL A 146 9.53 3.52 -9.97
N ILE A 147 10.10 3.20 -8.80
CA ILE A 147 10.18 4.10 -7.66
C ILE A 147 10.93 5.39 -8.02
N ALA A 148 12.08 5.25 -8.68
CA ALA A 148 12.87 6.40 -9.10
C ALA A 148 12.10 7.30 -10.07
N TYR A 149 11.41 6.70 -11.05
CA TYR A 149 10.61 7.46 -12.01
C TYR A 149 9.44 8.17 -11.32
N VAL A 150 8.67 7.49 -10.48
CA VAL A 150 7.54 8.07 -9.72
C VAL A 150 8.00 9.28 -8.89
N ASN A 151 9.17 9.20 -8.27
CA ASN A 151 9.75 10.31 -7.50
C ASN A 151 10.13 11.54 -8.35
N THR A 152 10.15 11.42 -9.68
CA THR A 152 10.38 12.60 -10.58
C THR A 152 9.10 13.39 -10.82
N LEU A 153 7.92 12.80 -10.62
CA LEU A 153 6.60 13.38 -10.89
C LEU A 153 6.17 14.31 -9.74
N LYS A 154 6.67 15.54 -9.74
CA LYS A 154 6.52 16.49 -8.62
C LYS A 154 5.10 17.01 -8.40
N ASP A 155 4.31 17.09 -9.47
CA ASP A 155 2.97 17.70 -9.45
C ASP A 155 1.85 16.67 -9.25
N ILE A 156 2.19 15.38 -9.16
CA ILE A 156 1.22 14.30 -9.02
C ILE A 156 1.23 13.81 -7.57
N PRO A 157 0.08 13.86 -6.87
CA PRO A 157 -0.03 13.32 -5.52
C PRO A 157 0.29 11.82 -5.48
N ILE A 158 1.06 11.40 -4.49
CA ILE A 158 1.40 9.99 -4.25
C ILE A 158 0.83 9.60 -2.89
N LEU A 159 -0.07 8.60 -2.89
CA LEU A 159 -0.61 7.96 -1.69
C LEU A 159 0.09 6.61 -1.50
N ALA A 160 0.79 6.43 -0.38
CA ALA A 160 1.36 5.14 -0.01
C ALA A 160 0.37 4.32 0.83
N VAL A 161 0.19 3.07 0.44
CA VAL A 161 -0.62 2.09 1.16
C VAL A 161 0.25 1.44 2.23
N ASP A 162 -0.14 1.59 3.47
CA ASP A 162 0.48 1.02 4.66
C ASP A 162 1.90 1.55 4.98
N VAL A 163 2.85 1.42 4.04
CA VAL A 163 4.24 1.90 4.16
C VAL A 163 4.72 2.36 2.78
N PRO A 164 5.39 3.52 2.65
CA PRO A 164 6.02 3.91 1.40
C PRO A 164 6.98 2.83 0.92
N SER A 165 6.82 2.40 -0.33
CA SER A 165 7.60 1.30 -0.89
C SER A 165 9.10 1.62 -0.89
N GLY A 166 9.89 0.70 -0.32
CA GLY A 166 11.33 0.89 -0.13
C GLY A 166 11.74 1.35 1.27
N LEU A 167 10.80 1.81 2.11
CA LEU A 167 11.04 2.17 3.51
C LEU A 167 10.87 0.94 4.42
N ASN A 168 11.77 0.77 5.37
CA ASN A 168 11.64 -0.29 6.38
C ASN A 168 10.66 0.13 7.49
N ALA A 169 9.60 -0.65 7.68
CA ALA A 169 8.55 -0.37 8.65
C ALA A 169 9.00 -0.43 10.11
N ASP A 170 10.11 -1.11 10.43
CA ASP A 170 10.60 -1.29 11.81
C ASP A 170 11.61 -0.24 12.25
N ASN A 171 12.43 0.28 11.33
CA ASN A 171 13.51 1.20 11.70
C ASN A 171 13.55 2.49 10.86
N GLY A 172 12.72 2.60 9.83
CA GLY A 172 12.66 3.79 8.96
C GLY A 172 13.84 3.95 8.00
N ILE A 173 14.69 2.92 7.87
CA ILE A 173 15.82 2.94 6.92
C ILE A 173 15.32 2.65 5.51
N ILE A 174 15.90 3.34 4.54
CA ILE A 174 15.59 3.17 3.13
C ILE A 174 16.44 2.07 2.53
N TYR A 175 15.83 1.16 1.81
CA TYR A 175 16.53 0.14 1.04
C TYR A 175 16.87 0.64 -0.38
N LYS A 176 17.88 1.49 -0.52
CA LYS A 176 18.38 2.14 -1.75
C LYS A 176 17.45 3.20 -2.33
N GLU A 177 16.23 2.79 -2.72
CA GLU A 177 15.18 3.67 -3.25
C GLU A 177 13.90 3.48 -2.45
N ALA A 178 13.18 4.58 -2.17
CA ALA A 178 11.87 4.56 -1.56
C ALA A 178 10.96 5.63 -2.17
N ILE A 179 9.68 5.34 -2.24
CA ILE A 179 8.65 6.30 -2.64
C ILE A 179 8.64 7.48 -1.68
N LYS A 180 8.58 8.69 -2.22
CA LYS A 180 8.35 9.94 -1.49
C LYS A 180 6.85 10.25 -1.54
N ALA A 181 6.08 9.64 -0.65
CA ALA A 181 4.65 9.85 -0.59
C ALA A 181 4.31 11.28 -0.11
N HIS A 182 3.18 11.79 -0.58
CA HIS A 182 2.56 12.99 -0.03
C HIS A 182 1.69 12.64 1.19
N LEU A 183 1.08 11.45 1.14
CA LEU A 183 0.25 10.89 2.19
C LEU A 183 0.53 9.40 2.32
N THR A 184 0.68 8.91 3.54
CA THR A 184 0.69 7.49 3.87
C THR A 184 -0.56 7.16 4.68
N VAL A 185 -1.37 6.25 4.17
CA VAL A 185 -2.50 5.68 4.92
C VAL A 185 -2.07 4.33 5.46
N THR A 186 -1.85 4.26 6.75
CA THR A 186 -1.40 3.06 7.44
C THR A 186 -2.49 2.50 8.35
N PHE A 187 -2.49 1.20 8.59
CA PHE A 187 -3.60 0.54 9.26
C PHE A 187 -3.27 0.14 10.70
N VAL A 188 -4.29 0.21 11.58
CA VAL A 188 -4.31 -0.31 12.95
C VAL A 188 -3.47 0.53 13.91
N ALA A 189 -2.20 0.75 13.60
CA ALA A 189 -1.26 1.53 14.42
C ALA A 189 -0.16 2.11 13.52
N MET A 190 0.53 3.14 14.01
CA MET A 190 1.70 3.70 13.34
C MET A 190 2.83 2.66 13.30
N LYS A 191 3.56 2.61 12.21
CA LYS A 191 4.74 1.75 12.10
C LYS A 191 5.89 2.33 12.93
N LEU A 192 6.63 1.47 13.63
CA LEU A 192 7.75 1.90 14.47
C LEU A 192 8.79 2.70 13.68
N GLY A 193 9.07 2.31 12.44
CA GLY A 193 10.01 3.00 11.56
C GLY A 193 9.62 4.44 11.21
N PHE A 194 8.34 4.82 11.34
CA PHE A 194 7.90 6.19 11.07
C PHE A 194 8.33 7.19 12.15
N LEU A 195 8.76 6.69 13.32
CA LEU A 195 9.36 7.52 14.37
C LEU A 195 10.79 7.96 14.05
N ASN A 196 11.43 7.33 13.07
CA ASN A 196 12.72 7.80 12.59
C ASN A 196 12.52 9.16 11.86
N PRO A 197 13.19 10.25 12.29
CA PRO A 197 13.04 11.55 11.65
C PRO A 197 13.33 11.56 10.14
N GLU A 198 14.24 10.69 9.67
CA GLU A 198 14.56 10.56 8.25
C GLU A 198 13.41 9.96 7.43
N ALA A 199 12.56 9.13 8.04
CA ALA A 199 11.41 8.53 7.38
C ALA A 199 10.37 9.57 6.96
N LYS A 200 10.29 10.73 7.65
CA LYS A 200 9.32 11.78 7.37
C LYS A 200 9.41 12.33 5.93
N ALA A 201 10.61 12.33 5.34
CA ALA A 201 10.82 12.76 3.96
C ALA A 201 10.19 11.80 2.93
N TYR A 202 9.78 10.61 3.36
CA TYR A 202 9.19 9.56 2.53
C TYR A 202 7.72 9.29 2.86
N THR A 203 7.33 9.41 4.14
CA THR A 203 5.94 9.13 4.55
C THR A 203 4.97 10.24 4.17
N GLY A 204 5.45 11.49 4.04
CA GLY A 204 4.57 12.63 3.96
C GLY A 204 3.71 12.76 5.21
N GLU A 205 2.46 13.19 5.04
CA GLU A 205 1.44 13.13 6.10
C GLU A 205 1.08 11.66 6.38
N VAL A 206 0.88 11.29 7.64
CA VAL A 206 0.56 9.91 8.04
C VAL A 206 -0.82 9.86 8.67
N HIS A 207 -1.73 9.11 8.06
CA HIS A 207 -3.03 8.79 8.62
C HIS A 207 -3.04 7.35 9.10
N VAL A 208 -3.39 7.17 10.37
CA VAL A 208 -3.55 5.83 10.98
C VAL A 208 -5.03 5.50 11.00
N GLU A 209 -5.43 4.52 10.21
CA GLU A 209 -6.82 4.12 10.03
C GLU A 209 -7.15 2.84 10.77
N ASP A 210 -8.33 2.82 11.39
CA ASP A 210 -8.86 1.62 12.03
C ASP A 210 -9.50 0.70 10.98
N LEU A 211 -9.24 -0.60 11.11
CA LEU A 211 -9.90 -1.63 10.29
C LEU A 211 -11.16 -2.20 10.97
N GLU A 212 -11.67 -1.51 12.01
CA GLU A 212 -12.90 -1.85 12.73
C GLU A 212 -12.88 -3.24 13.39
N TYR A 213 -11.71 -3.65 13.90
CA TYR A 213 -11.58 -4.81 14.77
C TYR A 213 -11.58 -4.41 16.25
N PRO A 214 -11.97 -5.32 17.19
CA PRO A 214 -12.07 -4.97 18.60
C PRO A 214 -10.80 -4.39 19.19
N GLN A 215 -10.93 -3.31 19.94
CA GLN A 215 -9.79 -2.57 20.55
C GLN A 215 -9.01 -3.41 21.58
N GLU A 216 -9.63 -4.41 22.21
CA GLU A 216 -8.94 -5.35 23.13
C GLU A 216 -7.82 -6.09 22.42
N LEU A 217 -7.94 -6.31 21.11
CA LEU A 217 -6.90 -6.98 20.32
C LEU A 217 -5.60 -6.20 20.30
N LEU A 218 -5.67 -4.88 20.26
CA LEU A 218 -4.49 -3.99 20.27
C LEU A 218 -3.70 -4.15 21.58
N LYS A 219 -4.40 -4.32 22.71
CA LYS A 219 -3.77 -4.58 24.01
C LYS A 219 -3.13 -5.97 24.06
N THR A 220 -3.83 -6.98 23.53
CA THR A 220 -3.36 -8.37 23.50
C THR A 220 -2.07 -8.51 22.70
N VAL A 221 -1.96 -7.81 21.58
CA VAL A 221 -0.78 -7.81 20.72
C VAL A 221 0.38 -6.99 21.31
N GLY A 222 0.07 -6.09 22.26
CA GLY A 222 1.09 -5.31 22.99
C GLY A 222 1.67 -4.15 22.18
N PHE A 223 0.86 -3.46 21.38
CA PHE A 223 1.27 -2.21 20.74
C PHE A 223 1.66 -1.17 21.79
N THR A 224 2.73 -0.41 21.53
CA THR A 224 3.21 0.62 22.43
C THR A 224 2.38 1.89 22.30
N LYS A 225 1.85 2.40 23.42
CA LYS A 225 1.20 3.71 23.44
C LYS A 225 2.25 4.80 23.62
N ILE A 226 2.39 5.67 22.62
CA ILE A 226 3.15 6.92 22.75
C ILE A 226 2.18 7.98 23.23
N LEU A 227 2.48 8.59 24.38
CA LEU A 227 1.71 9.72 24.91
C LEU A 227 2.10 10.98 24.16
N ASP A 228 1.12 11.80 23.84
CA ASP A 228 1.39 13.18 23.44
C ASP A 228 1.99 13.92 24.65
N PRO A 229 3.03 14.76 24.48
CA PRO A 229 3.56 15.57 25.56
C PRO A 229 2.51 16.41 26.29
N TYR A 230 1.39 16.71 25.63
CA TYR A 230 0.26 17.46 26.18
C TYR A 230 -0.81 16.57 26.87
N ASP A 231 -0.69 15.22 26.80
CA ASP A 231 -1.58 14.27 27.48
C ASP A 231 -1.09 13.92 28.91
N ILE A 232 -0.08 14.60 29.42
CA ILE A 232 0.44 14.41 30.79
C ILE A 232 -0.29 15.40 31.70
N GLU A 233 -1.42 14.97 32.28
CA GLU A 233 -2.02 15.58 33.46
C GLU A 233 -1.34 15.08 34.74
#